data_308ea65f5bca614622db73c3d4d525f1
#
_entry.id   308ea65f5bca614622db73c3d4d525f1
#
_cell.length_a   1.000
_cell.length_b   1.000
_cell.length_c   1.000
_cell.angle_alpha   90.00
_cell.angle_beta   90.00
_cell.angle_gamma   90.00
#
_symmetry.space_group_name_H-M   'P 1'
#
loop_
_entity.id
_entity.type
_entity.pdbx_description
1 polymer ?
#
loop_
_entity_poly.entity_id
_entity_poly.type
_entity_poly.pdbx_seq_one_letter_code
_entity_poly.pdbx_strand_id
1 'polypeptide(L)'
;EHKYTSTALLLVNEVCAAYCRFCFRKRLFMDENDEVTKDISEGLKYIREHKEITNVLLTGGDPMIMSTSKLEPIIKQIREIDHVKIIRIGTKIPAFNPHKIVNDPSLHEMIKTYSKDEKKIYIMAHFNHPRELTEIAVKGLNMLMQSGAIVVNQTPLIKGVNDDPDVLAELFNRLSFIGVPPYYVFLCRPTLGNEPFAIPVEDGYEIFEAARNKCSGLAKRARLVMSHETGKVEMVGMSNGQAFFKYNRSANVENNAKFLVFESNPDAYWFDDYEEAFMELSGEYLEKPWFSKAREMLSFS
;
A
#
# COMPACT_ATOMS: atom_id res chain seq x y z
N GLU A 1 -7.52 8.99 -10.83
CA GLU A 1 -6.34 9.71 -10.30
C GLU A 1 -5.06 9.12 -10.90
N HIS A 2 -4.17 9.99 -11.42
CA HIS A 2 -2.86 9.59 -11.97
C HIS A 2 -1.76 10.38 -11.27
N LYS A 3 -1.36 9.92 -10.08
CA LYS A 3 -0.34 10.57 -9.25
C LYS A 3 1.08 10.10 -9.57
N TYR A 4 1.25 8.85 -9.93
CA TYR A 4 2.55 8.25 -10.22
C TYR A 4 2.62 7.84 -11.68
N THR A 5 3.67 8.19 -12.38
CA THR A 5 3.83 7.97 -13.83
C THR A 5 3.30 6.62 -14.32
N SER A 6 3.62 5.53 -13.62
CA SER A 6 3.24 4.17 -14.06
C SER A 6 1.92 3.66 -13.49
N THR A 7 1.17 4.47 -12.70
CA THR A 7 0.02 3.94 -11.93
C THR A 7 -1.17 4.87 -11.96
N ALA A 8 -2.28 4.40 -12.53
CA ALA A 8 -3.58 5.01 -12.40
C ALA A 8 -4.41 4.34 -11.29
N LEU A 9 -5.30 5.11 -10.69
CA LEU A 9 -6.27 4.69 -9.68
C LEU A 9 -7.67 4.95 -10.23
N LEU A 10 -8.52 3.93 -10.20
CA LEU A 10 -9.93 4.02 -10.56
C LEU A 10 -10.79 3.77 -9.31
N LEU A 11 -11.69 4.71 -9.01
CA LEU A 11 -12.71 4.58 -7.99
C LEU A 11 -13.93 3.91 -8.62
N VAL A 12 -14.10 2.62 -8.41
CA VAL A 12 -15.11 1.81 -9.10
C VAL A 12 -16.34 1.49 -8.25
N ASN A 13 -16.29 1.83 -6.97
CA ASN A 13 -17.35 1.53 -6.02
C ASN A 13 -17.30 2.50 -4.83
N GLU A 14 -18.45 2.88 -4.32
CA GLU A 14 -18.61 3.75 -3.15
C GLU A 14 -19.04 3.01 -1.88
N VAL A 15 -19.21 1.69 -1.95
CA VAL A 15 -19.72 0.86 -0.85
C VAL A 15 -18.60 -0.02 -0.28
N CYS A 16 -18.61 -0.19 1.04
CA CYS A 16 -17.74 -1.13 1.76
C CYS A 16 -18.58 -2.16 2.52
N ALA A 17 -17.97 -3.31 2.83
CA ALA A 17 -18.58 -4.32 3.71
C ALA A 17 -18.70 -3.82 5.16
N ALA A 18 -17.75 -2.96 5.58
CA ALA A 18 -17.77 -2.23 6.84
C ALA A 18 -17.01 -0.92 6.68
N TYR A 19 -17.45 0.12 7.35
CA TYR A 19 -16.84 1.44 7.30
C TYR A 19 -15.80 1.58 8.42
N CYS A 20 -14.52 1.47 8.04
CA CYS A 20 -13.40 1.58 8.97
C CYS A 20 -13.36 2.98 9.59
N ARG A 21 -13.33 3.09 10.91
CA ARG A 21 -13.30 4.37 11.63
C ARG A 21 -12.04 5.20 11.32
N PHE A 22 -10.93 4.53 11.01
CA PHE A 22 -9.64 5.13 10.60
C PHE A 22 -9.51 5.34 9.08
N CYS A 23 -10.58 5.22 8.30
CA CYS A 23 -10.52 5.33 6.85
C CYS A 23 -10.17 6.76 6.42
N PHE A 24 -9.08 6.94 5.66
CA PHE A 24 -8.68 8.23 5.13
C PHE A 24 -9.58 8.71 3.98
N ARG A 25 -10.43 7.83 3.44
CA ARG A 25 -11.42 8.14 2.40
C ARG A 25 -12.82 8.37 2.97
N LYS A 26 -12.97 8.71 4.24
CA LYS A 26 -14.29 8.94 4.87
C LYS A 26 -15.17 9.89 4.07
N ARG A 27 -14.56 10.91 3.44
CA ARG A 27 -15.29 11.88 2.63
C ARG A 27 -16.10 11.25 1.50
N LEU A 28 -15.68 10.07 0.96
CA LEU A 28 -16.43 9.36 -0.07
C LEU A 28 -17.78 8.80 0.42
N PHE A 29 -18.00 8.80 1.74
CA PHE A 29 -19.17 8.21 2.39
C PHE A 29 -19.99 9.23 3.18
N MET A 30 -19.58 10.50 3.24
CA MET A 30 -20.14 11.47 4.20
C MET A 30 -21.14 12.42 3.58
N ASP A 31 -21.08 12.78 2.34
CA ASP A 31 -22.01 13.68 1.67
C ASP A 31 -22.05 13.35 0.17
N GLU A 32 -22.89 14.05 -0.59
CA GLU A 32 -22.90 13.96 -2.05
C GLU A 32 -21.49 14.26 -2.58
N ASN A 33 -20.85 13.24 -3.12
CA ASN A 33 -19.56 13.40 -3.75
C ASN A 33 -19.55 12.70 -5.11
N ASP A 34 -19.01 13.38 -6.10
CA ASP A 34 -18.92 12.93 -7.47
C ASP A 34 -17.56 12.26 -7.79
N GLU A 35 -16.74 11.94 -6.77
CA GLU A 35 -15.42 11.34 -6.97
C GLU A 35 -15.50 9.89 -7.48
N VAL A 36 -16.57 9.17 -7.13
CA VAL A 36 -16.81 7.81 -7.60
C VAL A 36 -17.77 7.85 -8.78
N THR A 37 -17.27 7.49 -9.94
CA THR A 37 -18.11 7.48 -11.14
C THR A 37 -18.73 6.09 -11.35
N LYS A 38 -20.02 6.06 -11.69
CA LYS A 38 -20.69 4.81 -12.14
C LYS A 38 -20.20 4.41 -13.53
N ASP A 39 -19.71 5.36 -14.30
CA ASP A 39 -19.14 5.17 -15.64
C ASP A 39 -17.63 5.40 -15.59
N ILE A 40 -16.86 4.35 -15.84
CA ILE A 40 -15.39 4.37 -15.87
C ILE A 40 -14.83 4.64 -17.28
N SER A 41 -15.67 4.92 -18.26
CA SER A 41 -15.27 5.05 -19.69
C SER A 41 -14.21 6.12 -19.89
N GLU A 42 -14.36 7.29 -19.30
CA GLU A 42 -13.38 8.38 -19.35
C GLU A 42 -12.04 7.98 -18.70
N GLY A 43 -12.10 7.27 -17.56
CA GLY A 43 -10.90 6.74 -16.91
C GLY A 43 -10.18 5.72 -17.78
N LEU A 44 -10.91 4.83 -18.44
CA LEU A 44 -10.35 3.85 -19.38
C LEU A 44 -9.79 4.51 -20.64
N LYS A 45 -10.45 5.54 -21.17
CA LYS A 45 -9.94 6.34 -22.28
C LYS A 45 -8.61 7.00 -21.90
N TYR A 46 -8.57 7.67 -20.75
CA TYR A 46 -7.35 8.27 -20.23
C TYR A 46 -6.21 7.25 -20.13
N ILE A 47 -6.47 6.07 -19.57
CA ILE A 47 -5.46 5.01 -19.44
C ILE A 47 -4.99 4.54 -20.83
N ARG A 48 -5.85 4.42 -21.84
CA ARG A 48 -5.46 4.02 -23.20
C ARG A 48 -4.53 5.04 -23.86
N GLU A 49 -4.73 6.32 -23.59
CA GLU A 49 -3.94 7.42 -24.15
C GLU A 49 -2.58 7.57 -23.46
N HIS A 50 -2.45 7.13 -22.20
CA HIS A 50 -1.24 7.26 -21.37
C HIS A 50 -0.48 5.92 -21.30
N LYS A 51 0.42 5.71 -22.24
CA LYS A 51 1.16 4.43 -22.41
C LYS A 51 2.12 4.10 -21.26
N GLU A 52 2.53 5.10 -20.50
CA GLU A 52 3.34 4.97 -19.28
C GLU A 52 2.58 4.28 -18.14
N ILE A 53 1.25 4.24 -18.16
CA ILE A 53 0.43 3.58 -17.14
C ILE A 53 0.45 2.06 -17.38
N THR A 54 1.31 1.37 -16.67
CA THR A 54 1.41 -0.10 -16.71
C THR A 54 0.63 -0.78 -15.59
N ASN A 55 0.08 -0.02 -14.66
CA ASN A 55 -0.49 -0.50 -13.42
C ASN A 55 -1.77 0.25 -13.07
N VAL A 56 -2.88 -0.45 -12.90
CA VAL A 56 -4.18 0.13 -12.53
C VAL A 56 -4.62 -0.41 -11.18
N LEU A 57 -4.92 0.49 -10.23
CA LEU A 57 -5.47 0.15 -8.92
C LEU A 57 -6.97 0.42 -8.88
N LEU A 58 -7.76 -0.62 -8.71
CA LEU A 58 -9.18 -0.54 -8.41
C LEU A 58 -9.39 -0.33 -6.91
N THR A 59 -10.18 0.67 -6.55
CA THR A 59 -10.45 1.08 -5.18
C THR A 59 -11.75 1.93 -5.12
N GLY A 60 -11.88 2.79 -4.13
CA GLY A 60 -13.08 3.61 -3.86
C GLY A 60 -13.56 3.28 -2.46
N GLY A 61 -14.75 2.68 -2.34
CA GLY A 61 -15.11 1.79 -1.26
C GLY A 61 -14.28 0.51 -1.39
N ASP A 62 -14.90 -0.63 -1.30
CA ASP A 62 -14.21 -1.91 -1.50
C ASP A 62 -14.66 -2.55 -2.82
N PRO A 63 -13.80 -2.69 -3.84
CA PRO A 63 -14.20 -3.29 -5.12
C PRO A 63 -14.69 -4.72 -5.00
N MET A 64 -14.22 -5.50 -4.04
CA MET A 64 -14.63 -6.88 -3.87
C MET A 64 -15.98 -7.04 -3.14
N ILE A 65 -16.64 -5.95 -2.67
CA ILE A 65 -18.04 -6.02 -2.24
C ILE A 65 -18.98 -6.17 -3.45
N MET A 66 -18.57 -5.72 -4.61
CA MET A 66 -19.32 -5.91 -5.85
C MET A 66 -19.48 -7.40 -6.14
N SER A 67 -20.56 -7.77 -6.84
CA SER A 67 -20.67 -9.11 -7.42
C SER A 67 -19.61 -9.30 -8.51
N THR A 68 -19.17 -10.54 -8.71
CA THR A 68 -18.21 -10.84 -9.78
C THR A 68 -18.75 -10.44 -11.14
N SER A 69 -20.07 -10.58 -11.39
CA SER A 69 -20.72 -10.13 -12.63
C SER A 69 -20.62 -8.62 -12.89
N LYS A 70 -20.39 -7.79 -11.86
CA LYS A 70 -20.16 -6.35 -11.99
C LYS A 70 -18.67 -6.01 -12.06
N LEU A 71 -17.81 -6.75 -11.36
CA LEU A 71 -16.36 -6.51 -11.31
C LEU A 71 -15.66 -7.00 -12.59
N GLU A 72 -16.07 -8.15 -13.11
CA GLU A 72 -15.45 -8.78 -14.28
C GLU A 72 -15.45 -7.91 -15.54
N PRO A 73 -16.54 -7.23 -15.94
CA PRO A 73 -16.53 -6.33 -17.08
C PRO A 73 -15.51 -5.19 -16.97
N ILE A 74 -15.28 -4.69 -15.76
CA ILE A 74 -14.26 -3.66 -15.50
C ILE A 74 -12.86 -4.23 -15.74
N ILE A 75 -12.58 -5.40 -15.17
CA ILE A 75 -11.29 -6.08 -15.34
C ILE A 75 -11.05 -6.42 -16.80
N LYS A 76 -12.06 -6.92 -17.51
CA LYS A 76 -11.99 -7.24 -18.95
C LYS A 76 -11.57 -6.01 -19.76
N GLN A 77 -12.27 -4.89 -19.59
CA GLN A 77 -11.96 -3.66 -20.32
C GLN A 77 -10.54 -3.14 -20.06
N ILE A 78 -10.04 -3.28 -18.82
CA ILE A 78 -8.65 -2.91 -18.49
C ILE A 78 -7.68 -3.89 -19.16
N ARG A 79 -7.99 -5.18 -19.25
CA ARG A 79 -7.15 -6.19 -19.91
C ARG A 79 -7.05 -6.03 -21.42
N GLU A 80 -8.02 -5.37 -22.05
CA GLU A 80 -7.99 -4.98 -23.45
C GLU A 80 -6.97 -3.85 -23.75
N ILE A 81 -6.42 -3.24 -22.69
CA ILE A 81 -5.37 -2.22 -22.81
C ILE A 81 -3.99 -2.91 -22.72
N ASP A 82 -3.27 -3.02 -23.82
CA ASP A 82 -2.08 -3.87 -23.93
C ASP A 82 -0.93 -3.49 -23.01
N HIS A 83 -0.71 -2.19 -22.79
CA HIS A 83 0.37 -1.70 -21.91
C HIS A 83 0.06 -1.86 -20.43
N VAL A 84 -1.19 -2.13 -20.02
CA VAL A 84 -1.53 -2.40 -18.64
C VAL A 84 -1.15 -3.84 -18.28
N LYS A 85 -0.09 -4.00 -17.51
CA LYS A 85 0.45 -5.30 -17.07
C LYS A 85 -0.13 -5.75 -15.74
N ILE A 86 -0.37 -4.82 -14.83
CA ILE A 86 -0.82 -5.12 -13.46
C ILE A 86 -2.18 -4.49 -13.20
N ILE A 87 -3.13 -5.29 -12.74
CA ILE A 87 -4.36 -4.82 -12.10
C ILE A 87 -4.24 -5.12 -10.61
N ARG A 88 -4.43 -4.10 -9.78
CA ARG A 88 -4.49 -4.24 -8.31
C ARG A 88 -5.90 -4.01 -7.84
N ILE A 89 -6.37 -4.82 -6.90
CA ILE A 89 -7.66 -4.69 -6.25
C ILE A 89 -7.40 -4.45 -4.75
N GLY A 90 -7.67 -3.24 -4.28
CA GLY A 90 -7.55 -2.89 -2.86
C GLY A 90 -8.80 -3.34 -2.11
N THR A 91 -8.66 -4.24 -1.14
CA THR A 91 -9.82 -4.84 -0.48
C THR A 91 -9.56 -5.25 0.97
N LYS A 92 -10.59 -5.11 1.81
CA LYS A 92 -10.64 -5.70 3.16
C LYS A 92 -11.62 -6.89 3.26
N ILE A 93 -12.22 -7.31 2.15
CA ILE A 93 -13.13 -8.47 2.11
C ILE A 93 -12.50 -9.75 2.67
N PRO A 94 -11.20 -10.06 2.42
CA PRO A 94 -10.58 -11.25 3.02
C PRO A 94 -10.63 -11.27 4.56
N ALA A 95 -10.61 -10.10 5.20
CA ALA A 95 -10.72 -9.97 6.65
C ALA A 95 -12.19 -9.85 7.13
N PHE A 96 -13.02 -9.08 6.40
CA PHE A 96 -14.37 -8.73 6.86
C PHE A 96 -15.45 -9.72 6.44
N ASN A 97 -15.34 -10.29 5.26
CA ASN A 97 -16.30 -11.26 4.74
C ASN A 97 -15.61 -12.32 3.87
N PRO A 98 -14.74 -13.16 4.46
CA PRO A 98 -14.04 -14.21 3.72
C PRO A 98 -14.96 -15.23 3.07
N HIS A 99 -16.18 -15.42 3.59
CA HIS A 99 -17.19 -16.30 2.99
C HIS A 99 -17.57 -15.89 1.57
N LYS A 100 -17.57 -14.57 1.28
CA LYS A 100 -17.82 -14.07 -0.08
C LYS A 100 -16.78 -14.61 -1.07
N ILE A 101 -15.53 -14.75 -0.64
CA ILE A 101 -14.47 -15.31 -1.48
C ILE A 101 -14.63 -16.82 -1.62
N VAL A 102 -14.81 -17.51 -0.49
CA VAL A 102 -14.88 -18.98 -0.47
C VAL A 102 -16.09 -19.53 -1.23
N ASN A 103 -17.20 -18.80 -1.22
CA ASN A 103 -18.48 -19.23 -1.79
C ASN A 103 -18.76 -18.64 -3.19
N ASP A 104 -17.79 -17.97 -3.83
CA ASP A 104 -17.97 -17.40 -5.17
C ASP A 104 -17.03 -18.06 -6.20
N PRO A 105 -17.44 -19.18 -6.82
CA PRO A 105 -16.65 -19.83 -7.87
C PRO A 105 -16.36 -18.92 -9.05
N SER A 106 -17.28 -18.00 -9.38
CA SER A 106 -17.12 -17.08 -10.51
C SER A 106 -15.98 -16.10 -10.30
N LEU A 107 -15.72 -15.68 -9.04
CA LEU A 107 -14.55 -14.86 -8.69
C LEU A 107 -13.24 -15.58 -9.03
N HIS A 108 -13.15 -16.86 -8.72
CA HIS A 108 -11.97 -17.67 -8.98
C HIS A 108 -11.73 -17.88 -10.47
N GLU A 109 -12.79 -18.14 -11.24
CA GLU A 109 -12.70 -18.27 -12.71
C GLU A 109 -12.34 -16.93 -13.37
N MET A 110 -12.88 -15.82 -12.89
CA MET A 110 -12.48 -14.49 -13.34
C MET A 110 -10.99 -14.25 -13.11
N ILE A 111 -10.47 -14.55 -11.92
CA ILE A 111 -9.04 -14.38 -11.63
C ILE A 111 -8.19 -15.26 -12.54
N LYS A 112 -8.53 -16.54 -12.72
CA LYS A 112 -7.84 -17.45 -13.67
C LYS A 112 -7.84 -16.90 -15.10
N THR A 113 -8.95 -16.34 -15.53
CA THR A 113 -9.11 -15.82 -16.89
C THR A 113 -8.22 -14.61 -17.13
N TYR A 114 -8.14 -13.70 -16.17
CA TYR A 114 -7.50 -12.40 -16.36
C TYR A 114 -6.14 -12.23 -15.68
N SER A 115 -5.68 -13.18 -14.86
CA SER A 115 -4.34 -13.20 -14.27
C SER A 115 -3.43 -14.14 -15.05
N LYS A 116 -2.82 -13.63 -16.13
CA LYS A 116 -1.94 -14.40 -17.04
C LYS A 116 -0.46 -14.16 -16.71
N ASP A 117 0.44 -14.78 -17.47
CA ASP A 117 1.88 -14.82 -17.18
C ASP A 117 2.52 -13.45 -16.95
N GLU A 118 2.38 -12.51 -17.89
CA GLU A 118 2.91 -11.15 -17.79
C GLU A 118 1.86 -10.10 -17.41
N LYS A 119 0.62 -10.51 -17.19
CA LYS A 119 -0.53 -9.63 -16.87
C LYS A 119 -1.19 -10.12 -15.59
N LYS A 120 -0.61 -9.80 -14.42
CA LYS A 120 -1.07 -10.32 -13.12
C LYS A 120 -2.17 -9.47 -12.48
N ILE A 121 -3.05 -10.16 -11.74
CA ILE A 121 -3.96 -9.54 -10.77
C ILE A 121 -3.30 -9.61 -9.38
N TYR A 122 -3.20 -8.47 -8.73
CA TYR A 122 -2.75 -8.35 -7.34
C TYR A 122 -3.95 -8.03 -6.43
N ILE A 123 -4.09 -8.80 -5.38
CA ILE A 123 -5.02 -8.48 -4.29
C ILE A 123 -4.21 -7.76 -3.21
N MET A 124 -4.51 -6.48 -3.03
CA MET A 124 -3.96 -5.66 -1.96
C MET A 124 -4.83 -5.86 -0.72
N ALA A 125 -4.59 -6.96 -0.01
CA ALA A 125 -5.35 -7.32 1.18
C ALA A 125 -5.07 -6.35 2.33
N HIS A 126 -6.04 -6.19 3.24
CA HIS A 126 -5.96 -5.25 4.33
C HIS A 126 -6.29 -5.96 5.64
N PHE A 127 -5.28 -6.58 6.25
CA PHE A 127 -5.32 -7.14 7.60
C PHE A 127 -4.57 -6.23 8.55
N ASN A 128 -5.17 -5.91 9.69
CA ASN A 128 -4.60 -5.01 10.69
C ASN A 128 -4.18 -5.73 11.96
N HIS A 129 -4.76 -6.90 12.23
CA HIS A 129 -4.55 -7.63 13.47
C HIS A 129 -4.52 -9.15 13.20
N PRO A 130 -3.67 -9.94 13.94
CA PRO A 130 -3.63 -11.40 13.77
C PRO A 130 -4.98 -12.11 13.93
N ARG A 131 -5.87 -11.57 14.75
CA ARG A 131 -7.24 -12.11 14.93
C ARG A 131 -8.10 -12.11 13.66
N GLU A 132 -7.80 -11.24 12.71
CA GLU A 132 -8.49 -11.22 11.42
C GLU A 132 -8.11 -12.42 10.53
N LEU A 133 -6.96 -13.08 10.80
CA LEU A 133 -6.51 -14.29 10.11
C LEU A 133 -7.19 -15.54 10.67
N THR A 134 -8.52 -15.58 10.52
CA THR A 134 -9.33 -16.75 10.85
C THR A 134 -9.09 -17.88 9.85
N GLU A 135 -9.47 -19.13 10.19
CA GLU A 135 -9.34 -20.28 9.28
C GLU A 135 -10.02 -20.03 7.93
N ILE A 136 -11.20 -19.43 7.95
CA ILE A 136 -11.94 -19.12 6.71
C ILE A 136 -11.28 -17.99 5.91
N ALA A 137 -10.67 -17.00 6.56
CA ALA A 137 -9.91 -15.95 5.90
C ALA A 137 -8.66 -16.54 5.22
N VAL A 138 -7.91 -17.39 5.92
CA VAL A 138 -6.76 -18.12 5.36
C VAL A 138 -7.16 -19.00 4.18
N LYS A 139 -8.29 -19.73 4.29
CA LYS A 139 -8.84 -20.52 3.19
C LYS A 139 -9.13 -19.64 1.97
N GLY A 140 -9.80 -18.48 2.17
CA GLY A 140 -10.11 -17.54 1.09
C GLY A 140 -8.85 -16.99 0.42
N LEU A 141 -7.82 -16.62 1.19
CA LEU A 141 -6.53 -16.16 0.67
C LEU A 141 -5.85 -17.24 -0.18
N ASN A 142 -5.83 -18.49 0.30
CA ASN A 142 -5.26 -19.62 -0.44
C ASN A 142 -6.01 -19.85 -1.76
N MET A 143 -7.34 -19.78 -1.76
CA MET A 143 -8.14 -19.93 -2.98
C MET A 143 -7.85 -18.82 -4.00
N LEU A 144 -7.69 -17.56 -3.57
CA LEU A 144 -7.29 -16.45 -4.44
C LEU A 144 -5.93 -16.71 -5.09
N MET A 145 -4.94 -17.15 -4.31
CA MET A 145 -3.60 -17.47 -4.81
C MET A 145 -3.63 -18.66 -5.77
N GLN A 146 -4.37 -19.72 -5.45
CA GLN A 146 -4.56 -20.89 -6.33
C GLN A 146 -5.24 -20.52 -7.65
N SER A 147 -6.08 -19.47 -7.64
CA SER A 147 -6.69 -18.93 -8.86
C SER A 147 -5.73 -18.10 -9.71
N GLY A 148 -4.49 -17.85 -9.24
CA GLY A 148 -3.45 -17.14 -9.97
C GLY A 148 -3.31 -15.66 -9.57
N ALA A 149 -3.99 -15.19 -8.52
CA ALA A 149 -3.74 -13.86 -7.95
C ALA A 149 -2.43 -13.85 -7.15
N ILE A 150 -1.77 -12.71 -7.14
CA ILE A 150 -0.70 -12.40 -6.19
C ILE A 150 -1.32 -11.62 -5.04
N VAL A 151 -1.20 -12.12 -3.83
CA VAL A 151 -1.77 -11.45 -2.65
C VAL A 151 -0.65 -10.83 -1.82
N VAL A 152 -0.81 -9.55 -1.46
CA VAL A 152 0.08 -8.82 -0.55
C VAL A 152 -0.75 -8.07 0.47
N ASN A 153 -0.19 -7.82 1.66
CA ASN A 153 -0.92 -7.11 2.72
C ASN A 153 -0.45 -5.67 2.90
N GLN A 154 -1.39 -4.78 3.10
CA GLN A 154 -1.18 -3.40 3.53
C GLN A 154 -1.88 -3.19 4.86
N THR A 155 -1.18 -2.54 5.80
CA THR A 155 -1.65 -2.36 7.18
C THR A 155 -1.47 -0.91 7.59
N PRO A 156 -2.50 -0.16 7.99
CA PRO A 156 -2.27 1.06 8.74
C PRO A 156 -1.82 0.72 10.17
N LEU A 157 -0.90 1.49 10.70
CA LEU A 157 -0.54 1.47 12.11
C LEU A 157 -1.59 2.29 12.87
N ILE A 158 -2.30 1.64 13.80
CA ILE A 158 -3.51 2.18 14.42
C ILE A 158 -3.37 2.08 15.93
N LYS A 159 -3.42 3.23 16.61
CA LYS A 159 -3.39 3.32 18.06
C LYS A 159 -4.49 2.47 18.69
N GLY A 160 -4.11 1.66 19.68
CA GLY A 160 -5.01 0.75 20.40
C GLY A 160 -5.44 -0.49 19.62
N VAL A 161 -4.84 -0.77 18.44
CA VAL A 161 -5.16 -1.96 17.63
C VAL A 161 -3.92 -2.80 17.36
N ASN A 162 -2.89 -2.20 16.75
CA ASN A 162 -1.67 -2.89 16.34
C ASN A 162 -0.40 -2.06 16.60
N ASP A 163 -0.47 -1.15 17.54
CA ASP A 163 0.62 -0.34 18.09
C ASP A 163 1.46 -1.07 19.16
N ASP A 164 1.22 -2.35 19.33
CA ASP A 164 2.07 -3.26 20.12
C ASP A 164 3.01 -4.02 19.15
N PRO A 165 4.35 -3.98 19.37
CA PRO A 165 5.31 -4.70 18.54
C PRO A 165 5.07 -6.21 18.46
N ASP A 166 4.54 -6.85 19.49
CA ASP A 166 4.24 -8.29 19.48
C ASP A 166 3.05 -8.61 18.58
N VAL A 167 2.01 -7.80 18.64
CA VAL A 167 0.82 -7.92 17.80
C VAL A 167 1.20 -7.73 16.32
N LEU A 168 2.00 -6.72 16.02
CA LEU A 168 2.42 -6.42 14.66
C LEU A 168 3.35 -7.50 14.11
N ALA A 169 4.28 -8.01 14.93
CA ALA A 169 5.17 -9.11 14.57
C ALA A 169 4.41 -10.41 14.32
N GLU A 170 3.43 -10.75 15.18
CA GLU A 170 2.56 -11.91 14.96
C GLU A 170 1.82 -11.81 13.63
N LEU A 171 1.25 -10.63 13.33
CA LEU A 171 0.56 -10.40 12.07
C LEU A 171 1.50 -10.65 10.87
N PHE A 172 2.71 -10.09 10.89
CA PHE A 172 3.67 -10.20 9.80
C PHE A 172 4.15 -11.65 9.60
N ASN A 173 4.46 -12.35 10.68
CA ASN A 173 4.89 -13.74 10.63
C ASN A 173 3.76 -14.63 10.10
N ARG A 174 2.54 -14.51 10.62
CA ARG A 174 1.40 -15.33 10.16
C ARG A 174 1.04 -15.08 8.70
N LEU A 175 1.05 -13.82 8.26
CA LEU A 175 0.88 -13.48 6.84
C LEU A 175 1.98 -14.10 5.98
N SER A 176 3.23 -14.04 6.42
CA SER A 176 4.36 -14.64 5.71
C SER A 176 4.24 -16.16 5.61
N PHE A 177 3.78 -16.85 6.68
CA PHE A 177 3.61 -18.31 6.71
C PHE A 177 2.59 -18.79 5.66
N ILE A 178 1.57 -17.99 5.38
CA ILE A 178 0.56 -18.34 4.36
C ILE A 178 0.89 -17.80 2.96
N GLY A 179 2.10 -17.24 2.77
CA GLY A 179 2.54 -16.75 1.46
C GLY A 179 2.00 -15.36 1.08
N VAL A 180 1.45 -14.60 2.02
CA VAL A 180 0.96 -13.22 1.84
C VAL A 180 1.95 -12.24 2.45
N PRO A 181 2.96 -11.73 1.69
CA PRO A 181 3.98 -10.88 2.27
C PRO A 181 3.39 -9.54 2.74
N PRO A 182 3.83 -9.03 3.91
CA PRO A 182 3.63 -7.65 4.29
C PRO A 182 4.29 -6.72 3.25
N TYR A 183 3.56 -5.70 2.78
CA TYR A 183 4.02 -4.81 1.71
C TYR A 183 4.26 -3.38 2.22
N TYR A 184 3.23 -2.73 2.75
CA TYR A 184 3.33 -1.43 3.39
C TYR A 184 2.68 -1.44 4.77
N VAL A 185 3.32 -0.74 5.72
CA VAL A 185 2.69 -0.22 6.92
C VAL A 185 2.50 1.27 6.72
N PHE A 186 1.27 1.76 6.88
CA PHE A 186 0.95 3.17 6.71
C PHE A 186 0.79 3.85 8.06
N LEU A 187 1.46 4.96 8.26
CA LEU A 187 1.06 5.90 9.31
C LEU A 187 -0.31 6.49 8.95
N CYS A 188 -1.16 6.72 9.95
CA CYS A 188 -2.49 7.24 9.77
C CYS A 188 -2.43 8.63 9.12
N ARG A 189 -3.08 8.78 7.95
CA ARG A 189 -3.17 10.08 7.29
C ARG A 189 -4.01 11.04 8.14
N PRO A 190 -3.57 12.29 8.35
CA PRO A 190 -4.36 13.31 9.02
C PRO A 190 -5.59 13.66 8.18
N THR A 191 -6.73 13.12 8.58
CA THR A 191 -8.05 13.40 8.02
C THR A 191 -9.02 13.53 9.16
N LEU A 192 -10.06 14.31 8.99
CA LEU A 192 -11.07 14.58 10.03
C LEU A 192 -11.51 13.29 10.72
N GLY A 193 -11.38 13.24 12.06
CA GLY A 193 -11.76 12.09 12.89
C GLY A 193 -10.81 10.91 12.81
N ASN A 194 -9.56 11.09 12.35
CA ASN A 194 -8.49 10.09 12.42
C ASN A 194 -7.53 10.31 13.59
N GLU A 195 -7.58 11.45 14.24
CA GLU A 195 -6.69 11.84 15.34
C GLU A 195 -6.63 10.77 16.46
N PRO A 196 -7.76 10.14 16.90
CA PRO A 196 -7.71 9.11 17.95
C PRO A 196 -6.96 7.84 17.55
N PHE A 197 -6.72 7.62 16.27
CA PHE A 197 -6.05 6.44 15.72
C PHE A 197 -4.60 6.70 15.31
N ALA A 198 -4.19 7.97 15.33
CA ALA A 198 -2.85 8.38 14.94
C ALA A 198 -1.83 8.05 16.03
N ILE A 199 -0.61 7.78 15.59
CA ILE A 199 0.58 7.56 16.41
C ILE A 199 1.62 8.55 15.89
N PRO A 200 2.42 9.19 16.78
CA PRO A 200 3.56 10.00 16.33
C PRO A 200 4.45 9.23 15.37
N VAL A 201 5.04 9.90 14.41
CA VAL A 201 5.83 9.28 13.33
C VAL A 201 7.00 8.47 13.88
N GLU A 202 7.70 9.04 14.86
CA GLU A 202 8.90 8.43 15.47
C GLU A 202 8.54 7.25 16.36
N ASP A 203 7.48 7.36 17.17
CA ASP A 203 6.93 6.23 17.95
C ASP A 203 6.50 5.09 17.01
N GLY A 204 5.85 5.45 15.91
CA GLY A 204 5.44 4.49 14.88
C GLY A 204 6.62 3.75 14.24
N TYR A 205 7.75 4.44 14.05
CA TYR A 205 8.98 3.84 13.58
C TYR A 205 9.58 2.88 14.62
N GLU A 206 9.63 3.27 15.88
CA GLU A 206 10.15 2.41 16.96
C GLU A 206 9.31 1.13 17.13
N ILE A 207 7.99 1.25 17.13
CA ILE A 207 7.06 0.11 17.17
C ILE A 207 7.31 -0.81 15.96
N PHE A 208 7.43 -0.24 14.77
CA PHE A 208 7.63 -0.98 13.53
C PHE A 208 8.96 -1.75 13.53
N GLU A 209 10.07 -1.12 13.91
CA GLU A 209 11.38 -1.77 13.99
C GLU A 209 11.43 -2.82 15.13
N ALA A 210 10.84 -2.54 16.29
CA ALA A 210 10.72 -3.51 17.36
C ALA A 210 9.93 -4.76 16.90
N ALA A 211 8.85 -4.59 16.14
CA ALA A 211 8.10 -5.70 15.54
C ALA A 211 8.96 -6.47 14.52
N ARG A 212 9.65 -5.77 13.62
CA ARG A 212 10.54 -6.39 12.62
C ARG A 212 11.65 -7.23 13.26
N ASN A 213 12.19 -6.78 14.38
CA ASN A 213 13.23 -7.53 15.10
C ASN A 213 12.75 -8.89 15.63
N LYS A 214 11.44 -9.05 15.82
CA LYS A 214 10.79 -10.31 16.21
C LYS A 214 10.34 -11.17 15.02
N CYS A 215 10.55 -10.70 13.78
CA CYS A 215 10.10 -11.37 12.57
C CYS A 215 11.20 -12.21 11.92
N SER A 216 10.78 -13.24 11.17
CA SER A 216 11.65 -13.94 10.21
C SER A 216 12.03 -13.01 9.04
N GLY A 217 13.11 -13.33 8.31
CA GLY A 217 13.58 -12.50 7.20
C GLY A 217 12.51 -12.23 6.13
N LEU A 218 11.66 -13.20 5.82
CA LEU A 218 10.58 -13.05 4.83
C LEU A 218 9.44 -12.16 5.34
N ALA A 219 9.21 -12.10 6.64
CA ALA A 219 8.20 -11.25 7.26
C ALA A 219 8.65 -9.78 7.41
N LYS A 220 9.96 -9.49 7.26
CA LYS A 220 10.55 -8.14 7.37
C LYS A 220 10.40 -7.27 6.10
N ARG A 221 9.61 -7.67 5.12
CA ARG A 221 9.51 -7.01 3.81
C ARG A 221 8.77 -5.68 3.82
N ALA A 222 7.91 -5.44 4.81
CA ALA A 222 7.14 -4.21 4.91
C ALA A 222 8.03 -2.98 5.01
N ARG A 223 7.50 -1.86 4.53
CA ARG A 223 8.09 -0.53 4.68
C ARG A 223 7.11 0.35 5.43
N LEU A 224 7.61 1.15 6.36
CA LEU A 224 6.80 2.15 7.05
C LEU A 224 6.72 3.41 6.21
N VAL A 225 5.52 3.79 5.78
CA VAL A 225 5.34 4.88 4.83
C VAL A 225 4.19 5.82 5.20
N MET A 226 4.35 7.06 4.84
CA MET A 226 3.27 8.04 4.73
C MET A 226 2.83 8.16 3.28
N SER A 227 1.51 8.12 3.05
CA SER A 227 0.94 8.38 1.71
C SER A 227 0.67 9.87 1.56
N HIS A 228 1.75 10.64 1.51
CA HIS A 228 1.75 12.08 1.41
C HIS A 228 1.29 12.56 0.02
N GLU A 229 0.89 13.82 -0.11
CA GLU A 229 0.48 14.39 -1.41
C GLU A 229 1.62 14.40 -2.43
N THR A 230 2.87 14.64 -1.99
CA THR A 230 4.06 14.61 -2.85
C THR A 230 4.51 13.20 -3.21
N GLY A 231 4.08 12.16 -2.47
CA GLY A 231 4.49 10.79 -2.77
C GLY A 231 4.32 9.80 -1.62
N LYS A 232 5.02 8.69 -1.75
CA LYS A 232 5.21 7.73 -0.67
C LYS A 232 6.52 8.00 0.03
N VAL A 233 6.44 8.65 1.20
CA VAL A 233 7.56 8.98 2.05
C VAL A 233 7.76 7.83 3.03
N GLU A 234 8.90 7.16 2.95
CA GLU A 234 9.32 6.07 3.83
C GLU A 234 10.17 6.65 4.96
N MET A 235 9.85 6.33 6.20
CA MET A 235 10.76 6.57 7.31
C MET A 235 11.74 5.40 7.37
N VAL A 236 13.03 5.70 7.23
CA VAL A 236 14.08 4.69 7.06
C VAL A 236 15.02 4.57 8.25
N GLY A 237 14.99 5.51 9.18
CA GLY A 237 15.84 5.46 10.36
C GLY A 237 15.69 6.65 11.29
N MET A 238 16.26 6.47 12.48
CA MET A 238 16.52 7.53 13.46
C MET A 238 17.92 7.33 14.03
N SER A 239 18.67 8.41 14.19
CA SER A 239 19.98 8.37 14.84
C SER A 239 20.43 9.77 15.24
N ASN A 240 21.05 9.90 16.43
CA ASN A 240 21.69 11.13 16.90
C ASN A 240 20.76 12.38 16.84
N GLY A 241 19.49 12.23 17.22
CA GLY A 241 18.53 13.33 17.19
C GLY A 241 18.08 13.71 15.78
N GLN A 242 18.24 12.83 14.81
CA GLN A 242 17.82 13.02 13.44
C GLN A 242 16.85 11.93 12.99
N ALA A 243 15.88 12.31 12.17
CA ALA A 243 14.94 11.45 11.49
C ALA A 243 15.26 11.39 9.98
N PHE A 244 15.29 10.17 9.44
CA PHE A 244 15.71 9.90 8.07
C PHE A 244 14.52 9.42 7.24
N PHE A 245 14.28 10.08 6.13
CA PHE A 245 13.20 9.76 5.20
C PHE A 245 13.71 9.55 3.79
N LYS A 246 12.92 8.84 3.00
CA LYS A 246 13.19 8.60 1.59
C LYS A 246 11.89 8.60 0.78
N TYR A 247 11.91 9.23 -0.38
CA TYR A 247 10.83 9.02 -1.34
C TYR A 247 10.92 7.61 -1.94
N ASN A 248 10.03 6.74 -1.50
CA ASN A 248 9.85 5.41 -2.10
C ASN A 248 9.25 5.53 -3.51
N ARG A 249 8.33 6.46 -3.67
CA ARG A 249 7.76 6.92 -4.94
C ARG A 249 7.34 8.39 -4.79
N SER A 250 7.60 9.19 -5.80
CA SER A 250 7.17 10.58 -5.80
C SER A 250 6.20 10.87 -6.95
N ALA A 251 5.32 11.86 -6.75
CA ALA A 251 4.49 12.44 -7.80
C ALA A 251 5.35 13.20 -8.82
N ASN A 252 6.40 13.92 -8.35
CA ASN A 252 7.44 14.49 -9.19
C ASN A 252 8.59 13.48 -9.33
N VAL A 253 8.88 13.05 -10.56
CA VAL A 253 9.91 12.03 -10.86
C VAL A 253 11.29 12.44 -10.36
N GLU A 254 11.62 13.71 -10.33
CA GLU A 254 12.91 14.25 -9.84
C GLU A 254 13.15 13.97 -8.35
N ASN A 255 12.08 13.81 -7.59
CA ASN A 255 12.17 13.46 -6.18
C ASN A 255 12.24 11.94 -5.91
N ASN A 256 12.16 11.10 -6.93
CA ASN A 256 12.27 9.66 -6.75
C ASN A 256 13.63 9.30 -6.14
N ALA A 257 13.60 8.45 -5.10
CA ALA A 257 14.76 8.03 -4.32
C ALA A 257 15.48 9.16 -3.55
N LYS A 258 14.95 10.39 -3.53
CA LYS A 258 15.50 11.48 -2.73
C LYS A 258 15.51 11.08 -1.25
N PHE A 259 16.66 11.26 -0.62
CA PHE A 259 16.87 11.01 0.80
C PHE A 259 16.87 12.34 1.55
N LEU A 260 16.17 12.38 2.66
CA LEU A 260 15.94 13.59 3.43
C LEU A 260 16.32 13.34 4.89
N VAL A 261 16.97 14.31 5.50
CA VAL A 261 17.34 14.28 6.92
C VAL A 261 16.75 15.51 7.59
N PHE A 262 16.00 15.27 8.66
CA PHE A 262 15.41 16.30 9.51
C PHE A 262 15.91 16.18 10.94
N GLU A 263 15.79 17.23 11.71
CA GLU A 263 15.86 17.10 13.16
C GLU A 263 14.70 16.25 13.67
N SER A 264 14.94 15.49 14.74
CA SER A 264 13.90 14.68 15.41
C SER A 264 12.78 15.59 15.91
N ASN A 265 11.54 15.19 15.65
CA ASN A 265 10.34 15.84 16.17
C ASN A 265 9.38 14.79 16.75
N PRO A 266 9.49 14.49 18.07
CA PRO A 266 8.64 13.48 18.73
C PRO A 266 7.13 13.79 18.66
N ASP A 267 6.77 15.06 18.46
CA ASP A 267 5.39 15.49 18.34
C ASP A 267 4.85 15.48 16.92
N ALA A 268 5.65 15.03 15.93
CA ALA A 268 5.23 14.93 14.55
C ALA A 268 4.27 13.76 14.33
N TYR A 269 3.11 14.01 13.74
CA TYR A 269 2.13 13.01 13.31
C TYR A 269 2.11 12.78 11.81
N TRP A 270 2.73 13.70 11.05
CA TRP A 270 2.77 13.63 9.60
C TRP A 270 4.06 14.24 9.05
N PHE A 271 4.31 14.02 7.75
CA PHE A 271 5.54 14.49 7.10
C PHE A 271 5.67 16.01 7.09
N ASP A 272 4.56 16.73 7.02
CA ASP A 272 4.53 18.22 7.04
C ASP A 272 4.87 18.83 8.41
N ASP A 273 4.90 18.03 9.47
CA ASP A 273 5.28 18.47 10.82
C ASP A 273 6.81 18.56 10.99
N TYR A 274 7.57 18.08 10.00
CA TYR A 274 9.03 18.27 9.94
C TYR A 274 9.34 19.55 9.17
N GLU A 275 10.14 20.40 9.78
CA GLU A 275 10.57 21.67 9.19
C GLU A 275 11.56 21.46 8.04
N GLU A 276 12.33 22.49 7.65
CA GLU A 276 13.30 22.38 6.55
C GLU A 276 14.27 21.22 6.72
N ALA A 277 14.44 20.45 5.67
CA ALA A 277 15.38 19.32 5.67
C ALA A 277 16.80 19.83 5.93
N PHE A 278 17.44 19.31 6.97
CA PHE A 278 18.85 19.58 7.27
C PHE A 278 19.76 19.15 6.13
N MET A 279 19.42 18.06 5.43
CA MET A 279 20.15 17.55 4.29
C MET A 279 19.21 16.90 3.29
N GLU A 280 19.38 17.21 2.03
CA GLU A 280 18.73 16.57 0.91
C GLU A 280 19.77 15.90 0.00
N LEU A 281 19.61 14.58 -0.22
CA LEU A 281 20.44 13.83 -1.15
C LEU A 281 19.58 13.33 -2.30
N SER A 282 19.77 13.87 -3.48
CA SER A 282 19.13 13.37 -4.70
C SER A 282 19.80 12.09 -5.21
N GLY A 283 19.09 11.27 -5.97
CA GLY A 283 19.63 10.05 -6.60
C GLY A 283 20.86 10.30 -7.50
N GLU A 284 21.04 11.52 -8.00
CA GLU A 284 22.21 11.94 -8.78
C GLU A 284 23.54 11.90 -8.00
N TYR A 285 23.48 11.87 -6.66
CA TYR A 285 24.68 11.72 -5.84
C TYR A 285 25.35 10.35 -5.98
N LEU A 286 24.61 9.34 -6.45
CA LEU A 286 25.16 8.01 -6.73
C LEU A 286 26.10 7.99 -7.94
N GLU A 287 26.09 9.03 -8.78
CA GLU A 287 26.94 9.18 -9.97
C GLU A 287 28.14 10.11 -9.74
N LYS A 288 28.30 10.70 -8.54
CA LYS A 288 29.35 11.69 -8.29
C LYS A 288 30.69 11.07 -7.91
N PRO A 289 31.82 11.74 -8.27
CA PRO A 289 33.20 11.22 -8.15
C PRO A 289 33.66 10.81 -6.75
N TRP A 290 33.01 11.27 -5.68
CA TRP A 290 33.36 10.85 -4.32
C TRP A 290 32.91 9.42 -4.00
N PHE A 291 31.93 8.86 -4.74
CA PHE A 291 31.59 7.45 -4.62
C PHE A 291 32.66 6.55 -5.20
N SER A 292 33.40 7.01 -6.23
CA SER A 292 34.62 6.34 -6.73
C SER A 292 35.76 6.40 -5.70
N LYS A 293 35.92 7.54 -5.01
CA LYS A 293 36.92 7.70 -3.93
C LYS A 293 36.61 6.79 -2.71
N ALA A 294 35.35 6.66 -2.32
CA ALA A 294 34.95 5.73 -1.24
C ALA A 294 35.23 4.27 -1.64
N ARG A 295 35.05 3.92 -2.91
CA ARG A 295 35.35 2.60 -3.44
C ARG A 295 36.85 2.31 -3.45
N GLU A 296 37.69 3.30 -3.77
CA GLU A 296 39.15 3.21 -3.68
C GLU A 296 39.61 3.04 -2.23
N MET A 297 39.00 3.75 -1.27
CA MET A 297 39.33 3.60 0.15
C MET A 297 38.94 2.25 0.74
N LEU A 298 37.91 1.60 0.21
CA LEU A 298 37.44 0.25 0.65
C LEU A 298 38.19 -0.89 -0.06
N SER A 299 38.94 -0.62 -1.11
CA SER A 299 39.78 -1.62 -1.83
C SER A 299 41.16 -1.83 -1.24
N PHE A 300 41.49 -1.11 -0.16
CA PHE A 300 42.79 -1.21 0.56
C PHE A 300 42.69 -1.85 1.95
N SER A 301 41.62 -2.58 2.24
CA SER A 301 41.48 -3.38 3.48
C SER A 301 41.45 -4.84 3.23
#